data_26c375fa0171e078825f4a3a961e6be5
#
_entry.id   26c375fa0171e078825f4a3a961e6be5
#
_cell.length_a   1.000
_cell.length_b   1.000
_cell.length_c   1.000
_cell.angle_alpha   90.00
_cell.angle_beta   90.00
_cell.angle_gamma   90.00
#
_symmetry.space_group_name_H-M   'P 1'
#
loop_
_entity.id
_entity.type
_entity.pdbx_description
1 polymer ?
#
loop_
_entity_poly.entity_id
_entity_poly.type
_entity_poly.pdbx_seq_one_letter_code
_entity_poly.pdbx_strand_id
1 'polypeptide(L)'
;NTRGVFKNRPVVSLLSGEPEYLDPLKDEAPVGWIVTGYPQDKINTPEHKAFRDAYMKKFNDYPRLGSIVGYATMKSLAAGIAKAGSTDTEKLVTAFAGLKVDSPFGPFIYRASDHQATMGAYVGKIALENGKGTMTDFKYVDGADVLPPDDEVKKLRPAGGT
;
A
#
# COMPACT_ATOMS: atom_id res chain seq x y z
N ASN A 1 -26.04 4.85 3.50
CA ASN A 1 -26.56 6.21 3.21
C ASN A 1 -28.06 6.35 3.51
N THR A 2 -28.90 5.35 3.24
CA THR A 2 -30.37 5.43 3.32
C THR A 2 -30.91 5.85 4.70
N ARG A 3 -30.24 5.48 5.80
CA ARG A 3 -30.62 5.86 7.17
C ARG A 3 -29.94 7.09 7.71
N GLY A 4 -29.07 7.73 6.95
CA GLY A 4 -28.35 8.96 7.35
C GLY A 4 -27.46 8.83 8.59
N VAL A 5 -27.10 7.63 9.02
CA VAL A 5 -26.34 7.37 10.27
C VAL A 5 -25.01 8.13 10.28
N PHE A 6 -24.41 8.35 9.13
CA PHE A 6 -23.10 8.96 8.99
C PHE A 6 -23.12 10.48 8.74
N LYS A 7 -24.32 11.10 8.65
CA LYS A 7 -24.43 12.54 8.36
C LYS A 7 -23.72 13.44 9.37
N ASN A 8 -23.67 13.02 10.63
CA ASN A 8 -23.11 13.79 11.73
C ASN A 8 -22.00 13.06 12.48
N ARG A 9 -21.36 12.07 11.84
CA ARG A 9 -20.31 11.25 12.46
C ARG A 9 -19.16 11.07 11.48
N PRO A 10 -17.90 11.28 11.90
CA PRO A 10 -16.77 10.90 11.08
C PRO A 10 -16.75 9.36 10.94
N VAL A 11 -16.46 8.90 9.74
CA VAL A 11 -16.28 7.48 9.44
C VAL A 11 -14.84 7.27 9.01
N VAL A 12 -14.19 6.32 9.64
CA VAL A 12 -12.86 5.84 9.24
C VAL A 12 -13.02 4.42 8.74
N SER A 13 -12.53 4.15 7.54
CA SER A 13 -12.60 2.82 6.94
C SER A 13 -11.29 2.49 6.23
N LEU A 14 -10.73 1.33 6.55
CA LEU A 14 -9.56 0.83 5.85
C LEU A 14 -9.98 0.28 4.48
N LEU A 15 -9.12 0.46 3.47
CA LEU A 15 -9.25 -0.07 2.10
C LEU A 15 -10.40 0.51 1.25
N SER A 16 -11.33 1.26 1.82
CA SER A 16 -12.51 1.75 1.09
C SER A 16 -12.21 2.88 0.10
N GLY A 17 -10.99 3.42 0.09
CA GLY A 17 -10.49 4.40 -0.88
C GLY A 17 -9.80 3.76 -2.09
N GLU A 18 -9.84 2.46 -2.22
CA GLU A 18 -9.23 1.74 -3.32
C GLU A 18 -10.15 1.68 -4.55
N PRO A 19 -9.59 1.74 -5.76
CA PRO A 19 -10.39 1.65 -7.00
C PRO A 19 -11.28 0.42 -7.04
N GLU A 20 -10.84 -0.70 -6.48
CA GLU A 20 -11.59 -1.95 -6.40
C GLU A 20 -12.96 -1.79 -5.73
N TYR A 21 -13.05 -0.88 -4.76
CA TYR A 21 -14.30 -0.57 -4.05
C TYR A 21 -15.02 0.65 -4.63
N LEU A 22 -14.28 1.65 -5.11
CA LEU A 22 -14.87 2.90 -5.61
C LEU A 22 -15.47 2.75 -7.02
N ASP A 23 -14.84 1.95 -7.88
CA ASP A 23 -15.31 1.75 -9.26
C ASP A 23 -16.75 1.21 -9.34
N PRO A 24 -17.13 0.14 -8.62
CA PRO A 24 -18.50 -0.37 -8.67
C PRO A 24 -19.53 0.55 -7.99
N LEU A 25 -19.10 1.39 -7.03
CA LEU A 25 -19.99 2.32 -6.32
C LEU A 25 -20.36 3.55 -7.14
N LYS A 26 -19.52 3.95 -8.07
CA LYS A 26 -19.74 5.12 -8.94
C LYS A 26 -20.12 6.36 -8.12
N ASP A 27 -21.28 6.96 -8.38
CA ASP A 27 -21.85 8.12 -7.69
C ASP A 27 -22.42 7.82 -6.29
N GLU A 28 -22.57 6.55 -5.92
CA GLU A 28 -22.98 6.12 -4.58
C GLU A 28 -21.79 6.05 -3.58
N ALA A 29 -20.57 6.37 -4.02
CA ALA A 29 -19.40 6.37 -3.14
C ALA A 29 -19.63 7.25 -1.89
N PRO A 30 -19.25 6.79 -0.69
CA PRO A 30 -19.55 7.47 0.57
C PRO A 30 -18.63 8.67 0.78
N VAL A 31 -18.98 9.80 0.19
CA VAL A 31 -18.21 11.05 0.26
C VAL A 31 -17.92 11.48 1.69
N GLY A 32 -16.69 11.94 1.94
CA GLY A 32 -16.26 12.45 3.24
C GLY A 32 -15.71 11.39 4.21
N TRP A 33 -15.81 10.10 3.88
CA TRP A 33 -15.17 9.07 4.70
C TRP A 33 -13.65 9.23 4.65
N ILE A 34 -13.00 9.08 5.81
CA ILE A 34 -11.54 9.01 5.95
C ILE A 34 -11.12 7.58 5.66
N VAL A 35 -10.26 7.39 4.70
CA VAL A 35 -9.94 6.04 4.17
C VAL A 35 -8.45 5.87 3.89
N THR A 36 -7.99 4.64 3.92
CA THR A 36 -6.81 4.28 3.15
C THR A 36 -7.22 3.89 1.74
N GLY A 37 -6.35 4.12 0.76
CA GLY A 37 -6.67 3.79 -0.63
C GLY A 37 -5.52 4.01 -1.59
N TYR A 38 -5.84 3.92 -2.87
CA TYR A 38 -4.88 4.05 -3.96
C TYR A 38 -5.35 5.08 -5.01
N PRO A 39 -5.02 6.37 -4.83
CA PRO A 39 -5.36 7.42 -5.80
C PRO A 39 -4.44 7.37 -7.03
N GLN A 40 -4.58 6.30 -7.84
CA GLN A 40 -3.66 5.89 -8.90
C GLN A 40 -3.44 6.95 -10.00
N ASP A 41 -4.39 7.82 -10.22
CA ASP A 41 -4.36 8.90 -11.21
C ASP A 41 -3.78 10.21 -10.68
N LYS A 42 -3.59 10.33 -9.36
CA LYS A 42 -3.17 11.55 -8.67
C LYS A 42 -1.76 11.45 -8.04
N ILE A 43 -1.15 10.28 -8.05
CA ILE A 43 0.23 10.09 -7.56
C ILE A 43 1.20 10.55 -8.66
N ASN A 44 1.94 11.63 -8.37
CA ASN A 44 2.78 12.32 -9.36
C ASN A 44 4.28 12.01 -9.26
N THR A 45 4.68 10.94 -8.57
CA THR A 45 6.09 10.53 -8.54
C THR A 45 6.51 9.90 -9.87
N PRO A 46 7.75 10.10 -10.32
CA PRO A 46 8.24 9.52 -11.58
C PRO A 46 8.12 7.99 -11.60
N GLU A 47 8.41 7.34 -10.48
CA GLU A 47 8.36 5.88 -10.32
C GLU A 47 6.93 5.34 -10.48
N HIS A 48 5.97 6.01 -9.85
CA HIS A 48 4.57 5.64 -9.97
C HIS A 48 4.05 5.85 -11.39
N LYS A 49 4.37 7.00 -12.01
CA LYS A 49 3.98 7.27 -13.40
C LYS A 49 4.52 6.21 -14.35
N ALA A 50 5.81 5.88 -14.26
CA ALA A 50 6.42 4.86 -15.10
C ALA A 50 5.73 3.50 -14.96
N PHE A 51 5.41 3.09 -13.71
CA PHE A 51 4.66 1.87 -13.45
C PHE A 51 3.24 1.92 -14.05
N ARG A 52 2.50 3.00 -13.79
CA ARG A 52 1.13 3.18 -14.27
C ARG A 52 1.05 3.16 -15.79
N ASP A 53 1.93 3.91 -16.46
CA ASP A 53 1.97 4.01 -17.92
C ASP A 53 2.29 2.65 -18.56
N ALA A 54 3.26 1.92 -18.00
CA ALA A 54 3.60 0.58 -18.45
C ALA A 54 2.44 -0.42 -18.26
N TYR A 55 1.74 -0.32 -17.11
CA TYR A 55 0.59 -1.15 -16.82
C TYR A 55 -0.56 -0.88 -17.80
N MET A 56 -0.91 0.40 -17.99
CA MET A 56 -1.98 0.80 -18.93
C MET A 56 -1.68 0.38 -20.36
N LYS A 57 -0.41 0.54 -20.80
CA LYS A 57 0.02 0.09 -22.14
C LYS A 57 -0.14 -1.42 -22.32
N LYS A 58 0.12 -2.20 -21.26
CA LYS A 58 0.10 -3.68 -21.36
C LYS A 58 -1.31 -4.25 -21.24
N PHE A 59 -2.15 -3.69 -20.37
CA PHE A 59 -3.44 -4.28 -20.00
C PHE A 59 -4.65 -3.48 -20.51
N ASN A 60 -4.44 -2.31 -21.12
CA ASN A 60 -5.49 -1.38 -21.53
C ASN A 60 -6.47 -1.03 -20.39
N ASP A 61 -5.97 -1.01 -19.17
CA ASP A 61 -6.71 -0.69 -17.94
C ASP A 61 -5.72 -0.09 -16.93
N TYR A 62 -6.21 0.64 -15.94
CA TYR A 62 -5.36 1.22 -14.91
C TYR A 62 -5.07 0.24 -13.77
N PRO A 63 -3.90 0.38 -13.10
CA PRO A 63 -3.55 -0.50 -12.00
C PRO A 63 -4.43 -0.23 -10.79
N ARG A 64 -4.79 -1.29 -10.08
CA ARG A 64 -5.46 -1.26 -8.79
C ARG A 64 -4.45 -1.57 -7.67
N LEU A 65 -4.87 -1.52 -6.41
CA LEU A 65 -3.95 -1.74 -5.29
C LEU A 65 -3.24 -3.10 -5.39
N GLY A 66 -3.97 -4.16 -5.71
CA GLY A 66 -3.38 -5.48 -5.91
C GLY A 66 -2.29 -5.52 -6.98
N SER A 67 -2.40 -4.70 -8.02
CA SER A 67 -1.39 -4.63 -9.09
C SER A 67 -0.07 -4.04 -8.62
N ILE A 68 -0.11 -2.94 -7.87
CA ILE A 68 1.11 -2.27 -7.39
C ILE A 68 1.76 -3.04 -6.25
N VAL A 69 0.97 -3.63 -5.34
CA VAL A 69 1.48 -4.48 -4.26
C VAL A 69 2.14 -5.74 -4.84
N GLY A 70 1.48 -6.40 -5.81
CA GLY A 70 2.07 -7.55 -6.50
C GLY A 70 3.38 -7.20 -7.22
N TYR A 71 3.45 -6.05 -7.89
CA TYR A 71 4.67 -5.58 -8.51
C TYR A 71 5.79 -5.36 -7.47
N ALA A 72 5.50 -4.68 -6.35
CA ALA A 72 6.44 -4.47 -5.26
C ALA A 72 6.93 -5.79 -4.65
N THR A 73 6.04 -6.78 -4.51
CA THR A 73 6.37 -8.13 -4.02
C THR A 73 7.38 -8.82 -4.94
N MET A 74 7.16 -8.78 -6.25
CA MET A 74 8.09 -9.39 -7.21
C MET A 74 9.43 -8.67 -7.25
N LYS A 75 9.44 -7.34 -7.13
CA LYS A 75 10.67 -6.55 -6.98
C LYS A 75 11.43 -6.93 -5.71
N SER A 76 10.72 -7.15 -4.60
CA SER A 76 11.32 -7.59 -3.34
C SER A 76 11.96 -8.95 -3.46
N LEU A 77 11.27 -9.90 -4.09
CA LEU A 77 11.82 -11.24 -4.32
C LEU A 77 13.09 -11.19 -5.19
N ALA A 78 13.05 -10.45 -6.28
CA ALA A 78 14.21 -10.29 -7.17
C ALA A 78 15.40 -9.65 -6.43
N ALA A 79 15.16 -8.60 -5.62
CA ALA A 79 16.19 -7.96 -4.82
C ALA A 79 16.74 -8.89 -3.73
N GLY A 80 15.86 -9.68 -3.09
CA GLY A 80 16.24 -10.68 -2.11
C GLY A 80 17.14 -11.76 -2.69
N ILE A 81 16.78 -12.32 -3.86
CA ILE A 81 17.59 -13.32 -4.57
C ILE A 81 18.94 -12.73 -4.97
N ALA A 82 18.95 -11.51 -5.50
CA ALA A 82 20.20 -10.84 -5.89
C ALA A 82 21.13 -10.62 -4.67
N LYS A 83 20.58 -10.20 -3.52
CA LYS A 83 21.34 -10.01 -2.28
C LYS A 83 21.83 -11.33 -1.69
N ALA A 84 21.01 -12.38 -1.74
CA ALA A 84 21.36 -13.71 -1.22
C ALA A 84 22.33 -14.46 -2.13
N GLY A 85 22.38 -14.14 -3.42
CA GLY A 85 23.06 -14.94 -4.44
C GLY A 85 22.53 -16.37 -4.56
N SER A 86 21.28 -16.61 -4.16
CA SER A 86 20.69 -17.95 -4.00
C SER A 86 19.16 -17.88 -3.96
N THR A 87 18.52 -18.99 -4.30
CA THR A 87 17.08 -19.22 -4.10
C THR A 87 16.79 -20.11 -2.88
N ASP A 88 17.81 -20.44 -2.09
CA ASP A 88 17.67 -21.18 -0.85
C ASP A 88 16.88 -20.36 0.18
N THR A 89 15.92 -20.99 0.84
CA THR A 89 14.98 -20.32 1.75
C THR A 89 15.68 -19.61 2.91
N GLU A 90 16.63 -20.27 3.58
CA GLU A 90 17.30 -19.71 4.75
C GLU A 90 18.21 -18.53 4.38
N LYS A 91 18.86 -18.62 3.21
CA LYS A 91 19.65 -17.51 2.66
C LYS A 91 18.75 -16.32 2.28
N LEU A 92 17.56 -16.58 1.75
CA LEU A 92 16.59 -15.54 1.45
C LEU A 92 16.07 -14.88 2.74
N VAL A 93 15.69 -15.63 3.76
CA VAL A 93 15.27 -15.11 5.06
C VAL A 93 16.35 -14.16 5.62
N THR A 94 17.61 -14.60 5.62
CA THR A 94 18.75 -13.79 6.05
C THR A 94 18.90 -12.53 5.18
N ALA A 95 18.75 -12.64 3.87
CA ALA A 95 18.89 -11.53 2.95
C ALA A 95 17.78 -10.49 3.09
N PHE A 96 16.56 -10.90 3.44
CA PHE A 96 15.44 -9.98 3.65
C PHE A 96 15.62 -9.10 4.89
N ALA A 97 16.40 -9.53 5.89
CA ALA A 97 16.72 -8.69 7.04
C ALA A 97 17.45 -7.40 6.60
N GLY A 98 16.78 -6.25 6.74
CA GLY A 98 17.27 -4.95 6.31
C GLY A 98 17.34 -4.76 4.79
N LEU A 99 16.60 -5.53 4.00
CA LEU A 99 16.54 -5.38 2.55
C LEU A 99 15.81 -4.09 2.17
N LYS A 100 16.47 -3.25 1.38
CA LYS A 100 15.89 -2.06 0.77
C LYS A 100 15.33 -2.42 -0.61
N VAL A 101 14.14 -1.92 -0.91
CA VAL A 101 13.44 -2.17 -2.18
C VAL A 101 12.86 -0.86 -2.71
N ASP A 102 13.09 -0.58 -3.99
CA ASP A 102 12.43 0.52 -4.67
C ASP A 102 11.10 0.05 -5.25
N SER A 103 10.03 0.77 -4.95
CA SER A 103 8.68 0.49 -5.45
C SER A 103 8.03 1.71 -6.06
N PRO A 104 6.92 1.55 -6.78
CA PRO A 104 6.15 2.68 -7.29
C PRO A 104 5.54 3.58 -6.20
N PHE A 105 5.47 3.14 -4.94
CA PHE A 105 5.12 3.96 -3.79
C PHE A 105 6.33 4.68 -3.15
N GLY A 106 7.51 4.47 -3.69
CA GLY A 106 8.78 4.92 -3.14
C GLY A 106 9.58 3.77 -2.52
N PRO A 107 10.78 4.07 -2.03
CA PRO A 107 11.62 3.08 -1.37
C PRO A 107 11.05 2.65 -0.03
N PHE A 108 11.22 1.38 0.31
CA PHE A 108 10.88 0.84 1.62
C PHE A 108 11.92 -0.20 2.08
N ILE A 109 11.86 -0.58 3.33
CA ILE A 109 12.81 -1.51 3.95
C ILE A 109 12.03 -2.64 4.63
N TYR A 110 12.53 -3.86 4.51
CA TYR A 110 12.15 -4.95 5.40
C TYR A 110 12.94 -4.83 6.70
N ARG A 111 12.28 -4.54 7.84
CA ARG A 111 12.96 -4.39 9.12
C ARG A 111 13.71 -5.66 9.51
N ALA A 112 14.93 -5.50 10.02
CA ALA A 112 15.76 -6.64 10.42
C ALA A 112 15.19 -7.41 11.63
N SER A 113 14.41 -6.73 12.48
CA SER A 113 13.85 -7.28 13.72
C SER A 113 12.68 -8.24 13.50
N ASP A 114 11.89 -8.06 12.44
CA ASP A 114 10.64 -8.81 12.23
C ASP A 114 10.28 -9.08 10.77
N HIS A 115 11.11 -8.62 9.83
CA HIS A 115 10.89 -8.64 8.39
C HIS A 115 9.62 -7.89 7.93
N GLN A 116 9.05 -7.03 8.77
CA GLN A 116 7.92 -6.21 8.37
C GLN A 116 8.39 -5.14 7.36
N ALA A 117 7.69 -5.03 6.25
CA ALA A 117 7.93 -3.98 5.27
C ALA A 117 7.46 -2.62 5.80
N THR A 118 8.26 -1.57 5.59
CA THR A 118 7.89 -0.18 5.92
C THR A 118 7.10 0.49 4.81
N MET A 119 6.65 -0.25 3.81
CA MET A 119 5.78 0.30 2.77
C MET A 119 4.50 0.82 3.40
N GLY A 120 4.21 2.10 3.20
CA GLY A 120 3.09 2.80 3.81
C GLY A 120 1.82 2.74 2.96
N ALA A 121 0.90 3.66 3.26
CA ALA A 121 -0.38 3.76 2.57
C ALA A 121 -0.77 5.24 2.35
N TYR A 122 -1.60 5.48 1.34
CA TYR A 122 -2.25 6.78 1.18
C TYR A 122 -3.48 6.85 2.10
N VAL A 123 -3.56 7.93 2.88
CA VAL A 123 -4.69 8.24 3.75
C VAL A 123 -5.33 9.53 3.26
N GLY A 124 -6.63 9.55 3.05
CA GLY A 124 -7.35 10.69 2.51
C GLY A 124 -8.84 10.58 2.74
N LYS A 125 -9.61 11.31 1.95
CA LYS A 125 -11.07 11.28 1.99
C LYS A 125 -11.65 10.83 0.67
N ILE A 126 -12.80 10.16 0.73
CA ILE A 126 -13.58 9.86 -0.49
C ILE A 126 -14.25 11.14 -0.98
N ALA A 127 -14.16 11.38 -2.28
CA ALA A 127 -14.86 12.42 -3.02
C ALA A 127 -15.52 11.84 -4.27
N LEU A 128 -16.35 12.65 -4.93
CA LEU A 128 -16.91 12.34 -6.25
C LEU A 128 -16.33 13.30 -7.29
N GLU A 129 -15.78 12.75 -8.35
CA GLU A 129 -15.31 13.49 -9.51
C GLU A 129 -15.90 12.87 -10.79
N ASN A 130 -16.62 13.63 -11.57
CA ASN A 130 -17.27 13.15 -12.81
C ASN A 130 -18.16 11.91 -12.62
N GLY A 131 -18.88 11.84 -11.50
CA GLY A 131 -19.77 10.70 -11.19
C GLY A 131 -19.03 9.42 -10.76
N LYS A 132 -17.76 9.52 -10.38
CA LYS A 132 -16.96 8.41 -9.89
C LYS A 132 -16.38 8.71 -8.52
N GLY A 133 -16.34 7.68 -7.66
CA GLY A 133 -15.63 7.77 -6.40
C GLY A 133 -14.12 7.90 -6.62
N THR A 134 -13.49 8.80 -5.89
CA THR A 134 -12.04 9.03 -5.92
C THR A 134 -11.54 9.42 -4.53
N MET A 135 -10.23 9.58 -4.37
CA MET A 135 -9.64 10.13 -3.15
C MET A 135 -9.23 11.58 -3.33
N THR A 136 -9.46 12.39 -2.30
CA THR A 136 -8.98 13.76 -2.17
C THR A 136 -8.34 13.98 -0.81
N ASP A 137 -7.67 15.12 -0.62
CA ASP A 137 -7.00 15.50 0.64
C ASP A 137 -6.09 14.36 1.17
N PHE A 138 -5.44 13.66 0.28
CA PHE A 138 -4.65 12.49 0.65
C PHE A 138 -3.17 12.85 0.85
N LYS A 139 -2.54 12.07 1.74
CA LYS A 139 -1.09 12.06 1.94
C LYS A 139 -0.60 10.61 2.04
N TYR A 140 0.64 10.40 1.65
CA TYR A 140 1.33 9.14 1.96
C TYR A 140 1.74 9.14 3.44
N VAL A 141 1.43 8.07 4.14
CA VAL A 141 1.88 7.81 5.50
C VAL A 141 2.89 6.68 5.43
N ASP A 142 4.14 6.96 5.78
CA ASP A 142 5.20 5.94 5.75
C ASP A 142 4.92 4.88 6.83
N GLY A 143 5.10 3.61 6.47
CA GLY A 143 4.94 2.52 7.43
C GLY A 143 5.95 2.60 8.58
N ALA A 144 7.14 3.16 8.35
CA ALA A 144 8.12 3.36 9.41
C ALA A 144 7.61 4.25 10.56
N ASP A 145 6.71 5.20 10.25
CA ASP A 145 6.15 6.14 11.24
C ASP A 145 5.04 5.52 12.11
N VAL A 146 4.47 4.39 11.68
CA VAL A 146 3.27 3.79 12.31
C VAL A 146 3.46 2.34 12.74
N LEU A 147 4.53 1.69 12.34
CA LEU A 147 4.86 0.35 12.80
C LEU A 147 5.25 0.38 14.30
N PRO A 148 4.90 -0.66 15.06
CA PRO A 148 5.29 -0.73 16.46
C PRO A 148 6.82 -0.70 16.60
N PRO A 149 7.37 -0.07 17.64
CA PRO A 149 8.82 -0.01 17.88
C PRO A 149 9.39 -1.40 18.19
N ASP A 150 10.68 -1.56 17.96
CA ASP A 150 11.37 -2.87 18.07
C ASP A 150 11.25 -3.53 19.45
N ASP A 151 11.18 -2.75 20.52
CA ASP A 151 11.00 -3.26 21.88
C ASP A 151 9.62 -3.88 22.11
N GLU A 152 8.56 -3.30 21.50
CA GLU A 152 7.23 -3.90 21.49
C GLU A 152 7.18 -5.16 20.64
N VAL A 153 7.80 -5.14 19.47
CA VAL A 153 7.88 -6.33 18.60
C VAL A 153 8.59 -7.49 19.32
N LYS A 154 9.69 -7.23 20.04
CA LYS A 154 10.41 -8.25 20.81
C LYS A 154 9.57 -8.86 21.93
N LYS A 155 8.68 -8.07 22.56
CA LYS A 155 7.74 -8.60 23.58
C LYS A 155 6.69 -9.51 22.96
N LEU A 156 6.19 -9.15 21.77
CA LEU A 156 5.18 -9.92 21.05
C LEU A 156 5.74 -11.16 20.33
N ARG A 157 7.02 -11.15 20.02
CA ARG A 157 7.74 -12.24 19.36
C ARG A 157 8.99 -12.60 20.16
N PRO A 158 8.85 -13.26 21.31
CA PRO A 158 9.99 -13.64 22.12
C PRO A 158 10.92 -14.58 21.34
N ALA A 159 12.24 -14.38 21.48
CA ALA A 159 13.24 -15.25 20.88
C ALA A 159 13.04 -16.69 21.40
N GLY A 160 12.78 -17.63 20.50
CA GLY A 160 12.56 -19.04 20.81
C GLY A 160 11.15 -19.55 20.55
N GLY A 161 10.26 -18.74 19.99
CA GLY A 161 9.02 -19.22 19.38
C GLY A 161 9.34 -19.95 18.07
N THR A 162 9.63 -21.25 18.14
CA THR A 162 9.62 -22.18 16.99
C THR A 162 8.19 -22.54 16.63
#